data_961d7b704f6c198ecbbc4ca6e51854f9
#
_entry.id   961d7b704f6c198ecbbc4ca6e51854f9
#
_cell.length_a   1.000
_cell.length_b   1.000
_cell.length_c   1.000
_cell.angle_alpha   90.00
_cell.angle_beta   90.00
_cell.angle_gamma   90.00
#
_symmetry.space_group_name_H-M   'P 1'
#
loop_
_entity.id
_entity.type
_entity.pdbx_description
1 polymer ?
#
loop_
_entity_poly.entity_id
_entity_poly.type
_entity_poly.pdbx_seq_one_letter_code
_entity_poly.pdbx_strand_id
1 'polypeptide(L)'
;MSSVAIAFLCALTLGSLRAYAAPDSDPCSLLTQQQVGAVLGTNVEAAHRIAPKLCEWSTPSQPNSMNAKKVAITISNERAYGFAKTPIVQDIKAIAASGICDDAVYSVASGVPVGPNTSLYVKKGASYFVVHVYGFPDQSKVMGMEKTLAVQACSKL
;
A
#
# COMPACT_ATOMS: atom_id res chain seq x y z
N MET A 1 -60.23 14.61 42.65
CA MET A 1 -58.87 15.18 42.33
C MET A 1 -57.95 14.01 42.07
N SER A 2 -57.76 13.66 40.79
CA SER A 2 -57.01 12.46 40.37
C SER A 2 -55.63 12.90 39.85
N SER A 3 -54.59 12.46 40.51
CA SER A 3 -53.18 12.72 40.06
C SER A 3 -52.74 11.60 39.14
N VAL A 4 -52.45 11.97 37.92
CA VAL A 4 -51.84 11.08 36.90
C VAL A 4 -50.33 11.21 37.00
N ALA A 5 -49.64 10.13 37.37
CA ALA A 5 -48.21 10.02 37.37
C ALA A 5 -47.73 9.54 35.99
N ILE A 6 -47.01 10.40 35.27
CA ILE A 6 -46.37 10.05 33.98
C ILE A 6 -44.96 9.54 34.30
N ALA A 7 -44.76 8.23 34.08
CA ALA A 7 -43.42 7.61 34.15
C ALA A 7 -42.70 7.78 32.80
N PHE A 8 -41.64 8.57 32.80
CA PHE A 8 -40.71 8.70 31.63
C PHE A 8 -39.74 7.50 31.65
N LEU A 9 -39.93 6.60 30.70
CA LEU A 9 -38.99 5.50 30.42
C LEU A 9 -37.87 6.04 29.52
N CYS A 10 -36.68 6.31 30.09
CA CYS A 10 -35.50 6.67 29.36
C CYS A 10 -34.83 5.39 28.83
N ALA A 11 -35.05 5.04 27.57
CA ALA A 11 -34.38 3.93 26.91
C ALA A 11 -32.94 4.36 26.52
N LEU A 12 -31.98 3.93 27.33
CA LEU A 12 -30.52 4.05 27.00
C LEU A 12 -30.19 3.05 25.86
N THR A 13 -30.13 3.54 24.63
CA THR A 13 -29.55 2.78 23.55
C THR A 13 -28.01 2.79 23.69
N LEU A 14 -27.47 1.70 24.24
CA LEU A 14 -26.03 1.41 24.16
C LEU A 14 -25.64 1.16 22.69
N GLY A 15 -25.21 2.21 22.01
CA GLY A 15 -24.57 2.12 20.71
C GLY A 15 -23.28 1.32 20.83
N SER A 16 -23.29 0.08 20.36
CA SER A 16 -22.07 -0.74 20.26
C SER A 16 -21.09 -0.06 19.32
N LEU A 17 -20.06 0.58 19.86
CA LEU A 17 -18.88 1.00 19.12
C LEU A 17 -18.19 -0.28 18.60
N ARG A 18 -18.54 -0.68 17.36
CA ARG A 18 -17.76 -1.69 16.66
C ARG A 18 -16.41 -1.06 16.36
N ALA A 19 -15.38 -1.47 17.10
CA ALA A 19 -14.01 -1.26 16.68
C ALA A 19 -13.84 -1.96 15.34
N TYR A 20 -13.81 -1.20 14.26
CA TYR A 20 -13.39 -1.69 12.95
C TYR A 20 -11.89 -1.99 13.07
N ALA A 21 -11.56 -3.25 13.38
CA ALA A 21 -10.25 -3.76 13.09
C ALA A 21 -10.08 -3.63 11.57
N ALA A 22 -9.06 -2.90 11.13
CA ALA A 22 -8.69 -2.87 9.72
C ALA A 22 -8.53 -4.33 9.25
N PRO A 23 -9.14 -4.72 8.13
CA PRO A 23 -9.00 -6.09 7.64
C PRO A 23 -7.51 -6.38 7.48
N ASP A 24 -7.05 -7.50 8.04
CA ASP A 24 -5.71 -8.04 7.80
C ASP A 24 -5.66 -8.49 6.33
N SER A 25 -5.50 -7.53 5.44
CA SER A 25 -5.47 -7.79 4.00
C SER A 25 -4.20 -8.57 3.68
N ASP A 26 -4.37 -9.73 3.07
CA ASP A 26 -3.25 -10.52 2.57
C ASP A 26 -2.53 -9.76 1.45
N PRO A 27 -1.24 -9.37 1.61
CA PRO A 27 -0.51 -8.64 0.58
C PRO A 27 -0.46 -9.38 -0.76
N CYS A 28 -0.48 -10.71 -0.77
CA CYS A 28 -0.45 -11.51 -1.99
C CYS A 28 -1.81 -11.55 -2.72
N SER A 29 -2.89 -11.15 -2.09
CA SER A 29 -4.22 -11.08 -2.72
C SER A 29 -4.49 -9.75 -3.42
N LEU A 30 -3.67 -8.71 -3.17
CA LEU A 30 -3.89 -7.36 -3.70
C LEU A 30 -3.61 -7.24 -5.20
N LEU A 31 -2.71 -8.08 -5.74
CA LEU A 31 -2.41 -8.14 -7.16
C LEU A 31 -2.38 -9.59 -7.66
N THR A 32 -2.68 -9.77 -8.94
CA THR A 32 -2.49 -11.05 -9.62
C THR A 32 -1.15 -11.08 -10.36
N GLN A 33 -0.63 -12.28 -10.60
CA GLN A 33 0.56 -12.50 -11.44
C GLN A 33 0.43 -11.84 -12.81
N GLN A 34 -0.76 -11.94 -13.43
CA GLN A 34 -1.03 -11.34 -14.74
C GLN A 34 -0.96 -9.81 -14.70
N GLN A 35 -1.51 -9.17 -13.66
CA GLN A 35 -1.45 -7.71 -13.50
C GLN A 35 0.00 -7.22 -13.36
N VAL A 36 0.78 -7.90 -12.53
CA VAL A 36 2.20 -7.57 -12.33
C VAL A 36 2.99 -7.78 -13.63
N GLY A 37 2.81 -8.91 -14.30
CA GLY A 37 3.48 -9.21 -15.56
C GLY A 37 3.17 -8.18 -16.66
N ALA A 38 1.91 -7.76 -16.76
CA ALA A 38 1.49 -6.74 -17.71
C ALA A 38 2.18 -5.38 -17.45
N VAL A 39 2.32 -4.96 -16.20
CA VAL A 39 2.98 -3.70 -15.84
C VAL A 39 4.49 -3.77 -16.05
N LEU A 40 5.14 -4.89 -15.69
CA LEU A 40 6.58 -5.07 -15.92
C LEU A 40 6.94 -5.32 -17.38
N GLY A 41 5.94 -5.64 -18.23
CA GLY A 41 6.14 -5.98 -19.66
C GLY A 41 6.84 -7.32 -19.86
N THR A 42 6.68 -8.27 -18.91
CA THR A 42 7.34 -9.59 -18.97
C THR A 42 6.61 -10.60 -18.06
N ASN A 43 6.85 -11.87 -18.30
CA ASN A 43 6.33 -12.91 -17.41
C ASN A 43 6.99 -12.81 -16.02
N VAL A 44 6.19 -13.01 -14.98
CA VAL A 44 6.65 -13.11 -13.60
C VAL A 44 6.26 -14.46 -13.01
N GLU A 45 6.95 -14.88 -11.98
CA GLU A 45 6.59 -16.06 -11.19
C GLU A 45 5.34 -15.78 -10.33
N ALA A 46 4.74 -16.83 -9.79
CA ALA A 46 3.65 -16.71 -8.86
C ALA A 46 4.05 -15.88 -7.63
N ALA A 47 3.06 -15.24 -7.02
CA ALA A 47 3.27 -14.47 -5.80
C ALA A 47 3.98 -15.29 -4.72
N HIS A 48 5.05 -14.75 -4.15
CA HIS A 48 5.79 -15.36 -3.05
C HIS A 48 5.69 -14.51 -1.79
N ARG A 49 5.19 -15.12 -0.70
CA ARG A 49 5.12 -14.46 0.61
C ARG A 49 6.50 -14.50 1.26
N ILE A 50 7.16 -13.35 1.32
CA ILE A 50 8.48 -13.20 1.95
C ILE A 50 8.35 -13.07 3.49
N ALA A 51 7.30 -12.37 3.94
CA ALA A 51 6.99 -12.15 5.35
C ALA A 51 5.47 -12.01 5.54
N PRO A 52 4.94 -12.03 6.77
CA PRO A 52 3.49 -11.94 7.02
C PRO A 52 2.79 -10.77 6.32
N LYS A 53 3.49 -9.65 6.17
CA LYS A 53 2.98 -8.42 5.56
C LYS A 53 3.62 -8.08 4.22
N LEU A 54 4.43 -8.96 3.63
CA LEU A 54 5.20 -8.71 2.42
C LEU A 54 4.99 -9.82 1.39
N CYS A 55 4.55 -9.43 0.21
CA CYS A 55 4.46 -10.29 -0.97
C CYS A 55 5.33 -9.77 -2.11
N GLU A 56 5.99 -10.65 -2.83
CA GLU A 56 6.86 -10.34 -3.96
C GLU A 56 6.47 -11.15 -5.20
N TRP A 57 6.60 -10.53 -6.36
CA TRP A 57 6.56 -11.14 -7.69
C TRP A 57 7.87 -10.80 -8.39
N SER A 58 8.53 -11.80 -8.95
CA SER A 58 9.80 -11.60 -9.66
C SER A 58 9.78 -12.23 -11.04
N THR A 59 10.61 -11.70 -11.95
CA THR A 59 10.86 -12.38 -13.22
C THR A 59 11.65 -13.67 -12.98
N PRO A 60 11.40 -14.74 -13.77
CA PRO A 60 12.28 -15.90 -13.78
C PRO A 60 13.70 -15.45 -14.10
N SER A 61 14.54 -15.40 -13.11
CA SER A 61 15.94 -15.01 -13.28
C SER A 61 16.80 -15.86 -12.36
N GLN A 62 18.09 -15.96 -12.70
CA GLN A 62 19.08 -16.65 -11.87
C GLN A 62 18.96 -16.16 -10.42
N PRO A 63 18.92 -17.05 -9.43
CA PRO A 63 18.95 -16.67 -8.03
C PRO A 63 20.10 -15.69 -7.80
N ASN A 64 19.84 -14.54 -7.17
CA ASN A 64 20.80 -13.46 -6.88
C ASN A 64 21.16 -12.52 -8.05
N SER A 65 20.43 -12.51 -9.15
CA SER A 65 20.61 -11.47 -10.16
C SER A 65 20.13 -10.12 -9.65
N MET A 66 21.06 -9.15 -9.51
CA MET A 66 20.72 -7.75 -9.21
C MET A 66 19.83 -7.09 -10.29
N ASN A 67 19.70 -7.72 -11.45
CA ASN A 67 18.90 -7.26 -12.57
C ASN A 67 17.50 -7.88 -12.63
N ALA A 68 17.12 -8.70 -11.66
CA ALA A 68 15.77 -9.23 -11.60
C ALA A 68 14.75 -8.11 -11.45
N LYS A 69 13.76 -8.06 -12.35
CA LYS A 69 12.62 -7.16 -12.19
C LYS A 69 11.69 -7.72 -11.15
N LYS A 70 11.28 -6.89 -10.19
CA LYS A 70 10.47 -7.31 -9.07
C LYS A 70 9.42 -6.28 -8.72
N VAL A 71 8.31 -6.76 -8.19
CA VAL A 71 7.30 -5.96 -7.51
C VAL A 71 7.15 -6.50 -6.09
N ALA A 72 7.13 -5.62 -5.11
CA ALA A 72 6.80 -5.96 -3.74
C ALA A 72 5.62 -5.13 -3.25
N ILE A 73 4.69 -5.76 -2.52
CA ILE A 73 3.65 -5.09 -1.76
C ILE A 73 3.85 -5.40 -0.29
N THR A 74 3.86 -4.34 0.52
CA THR A 74 3.94 -4.43 1.97
C THR A 74 2.70 -3.81 2.61
N ILE A 75 1.98 -4.56 3.45
CA ILE A 75 0.94 -3.98 4.30
C ILE A 75 1.60 -3.10 5.35
N SER A 76 1.18 -1.86 5.42
CA SER A 76 1.78 -0.80 6.22
C SER A 76 0.82 -0.32 7.31
N ASN A 77 1.11 0.82 7.93
CA ASN A 77 0.29 1.45 8.96
C ASN A 77 0.34 2.98 8.83
N GLU A 78 -0.54 3.65 9.58
CA GLU A 78 -0.66 5.11 9.59
C GLU A 78 0.66 5.82 9.94
N ARG A 79 1.41 5.28 10.90
CA ARG A 79 2.69 5.88 11.31
C ARG A 79 3.72 5.88 10.19
N ALA A 80 3.89 4.76 9.50
CA ALA A 80 4.81 4.66 8.37
C ALA A 80 4.38 5.56 7.21
N TYR A 81 3.06 5.63 6.94
CA TYR A 81 2.50 6.55 5.96
C TYR A 81 2.78 8.03 6.33
N GLY A 82 2.60 8.40 7.60
CA GLY A 82 2.91 9.75 8.10
C GLY A 82 4.37 10.13 7.91
N PHE A 83 5.30 9.22 8.19
CA PHE A 83 6.73 9.43 7.92
C PHE A 83 7.05 9.59 6.43
N ALA A 84 6.36 8.87 5.56
CA ALA A 84 6.53 9.02 4.11
C ALA A 84 6.04 10.40 3.61
N LYS A 85 4.98 10.95 4.21
CA LYS A 85 4.46 12.29 3.88
C LYS A 85 5.34 13.42 4.40
N THR A 86 6.00 13.22 5.53
CA THR A 86 6.82 14.25 6.18
C THR A 86 8.16 13.63 6.57
N PRO A 87 9.04 13.36 5.58
CA PRO A 87 10.33 12.74 5.85
C PRO A 87 11.23 13.68 6.68
N ILE A 88 11.85 13.11 7.69
CA ILE A 88 12.81 13.83 8.56
C ILE A 88 14.26 13.63 8.10
N VAL A 89 14.48 12.80 7.08
CA VAL A 89 15.79 12.49 6.51
C VAL A 89 16.03 13.39 5.29
N GLN A 90 17.16 14.08 5.24
CA GLN A 90 17.46 15.09 4.19
C GLN A 90 17.48 14.51 2.77
N ASP A 91 17.90 13.25 2.64
CA ASP A 91 18.00 12.57 1.33
C ASP A 91 16.70 11.91 0.86
N ILE A 92 15.61 12.09 1.58
CA ILE A 92 14.30 11.57 1.21
C ILE A 92 13.36 12.72 0.87
N LYS A 93 12.73 12.65 -0.32
CA LYS A 93 11.71 13.60 -0.76
C LYS A 93 10.34 12.93 -0.81
N ALA A 94 9.33 13.60 -0.26
CA ALA A 94 7.93 13.25 -0.42
C ALA A 94 7.37 13.94 -1.68
N ILE A 95 6.74 13.17 -2.57
CA ILE A 95 6.06 13.69 -3.77
C ILE A 95 4.62 13.19 -3.73
N ALA A 96 3.65 14.11 -3.66
CA ALA A 96 2.24 13.74 -3.67
C ALA A 96 1.86 12.99 -4.94
N ALA A 97 1.08 11.93 -4.81
CA ALA A 97 0.58 11.11 -5.92
C ALA A 97 -0.95 11.23 -5.99
N SER A 98 -1.47 11.86 -7.03
CA SER A 98 -2.91 12.05 -7.21
C SER A 98 -3.58 10.89 -7.94
N GLY A 99 -4.88 10.66 -7.66
CA GLY A 99 -5.71 9.68 -8.35
C GLY A 99 -5.42 8.23 -7.94
N ILE A 100 -4.98 8.02 -6.71
CA ILE A 100 -4.70 6.70 -6.15
C ILE A 100 -5.41 6.57 -4.80
N CYS A 101 -6.40 5.69 -4.69
CA CYS A 101 -7.22 5.50 -3.49
C CYS A 101 -7.65 6.85 -2.87
N ASP A 102 -7.60 6.95 -1.53
CA ASP A 102 -7.97 8.18 -0.81
C ASP A 102 -6.81 9.17 -0.76
N ASP A 103 -5.57 8.67 -0.63
CA ASP A 103 -4.35 9.49 -0.60
C ASP A 103 -3.13 8.63 -0.89
N ALA A 104 -2.11 9.21 -1.53
CA ALA A 104 -0.87 8.52 -1.80
C ALA A 104 0.33 9.48 -1.87
N VAL A 105 1.52 8.98 -1.53
CA VAL A 105 2.76 9.73 -1.57
C VAL A 105 3.92 8.84 -2.01
N TYR A 106 4.72 9.32 -2.94
CA TYR A 106 6.01 8.73 -3.23
C TYR A 106 7.04 9.18 -2.19
N SER A 107 7.76 8.24 -1.66
CA SER A 107 9.02 8.46 -0.94
C SER A 107 10.16 8.18 -1.91
N VAL A 108 10.97 9.19 -2.19
CA VAL A 108 12.07 9.13 -3.16
C VAL A 108 13.38 9.39 -2.43
N ALA A 109 14.25 8.38 -2.36
CA ALA A 109 15.58 8.55 -1.81
C ALA A 109 16.55 9.02 -2.89
N SER A 110 17.33 10.07 -2.59
CA SER A 110 18.42 10.59 -3.43
C SER A 110 19.77 10.06 -2.94
N GLY A 111 20.75 9.94 -3.86
CA GLY A 111 22.11 9.55 -3.49
C GLY A 111 22.39 8.05 -3.35
N VAL A 112 21.44 7.19 -3.73
CA VAL A 112 21.67 5.73 -3.73
C VAL A 112 22.25 5.30 -5.06
N PRO A 113 23.43 4.61 -5.09
CA PRO A 113 24.15 4.31 -6.33
C PRO A 113 23.46 3.32 -7.28
N VAL A 114 22.41 2.63 -6.83
CA VAL A 114 21.81 1.50 -7.55
C VAL A 114 20.34 1.76 -7.82
N GLY A 115 20.05 2.42 -8.93
CA GLY A 115 18.70 2.57 -9.49
C GLY A 115 17.78 3.54 -8.72
N PRO A 116 16.59 3.80 -9.28
CA PRO A 116 15.60 4.65 -8.62
C PRO A 116 15.08 3.98 -7.35
N ASN A 117 15.24 4.67 -6.24
CA ASN A 117 14.79 4.21 -4.93
C ASN A 117 13.47 4.91 -4.59
N THR A 118 12.40 4.47 -5.25
CA THR A 118 11.05 4.99 -5.03
C THR A 118 10.22 3.97 -4.27
N SER A 119 9.29 4.47 -3.48
CA SER A 119 8.30 3.69 -2.76
C SER A 119 6.99 4.45 -2.77
N LEU A 120 5.93 3.85 -3.27
CA LEU A 120 4.62 4.48 -3.26
C LEU A 120 3.82 4.01 -2.06
N TYR A 121 3.64 4.90 -1.09
CA TYR A 121 2.78 4.71 0.07
C TYR A 121 1.36 5.10 -0.26
N VAL A 122 0.40 4.25 0.10
CA VAL A 122 -1.02 4.41 -0.25
C VAL A 122 -1.89 4.25 0.98
N LYS A 123 -2.93 5.09 1.08
CA LYS A 123 -3.99 5.02 2.08
C LYS A 123 -5.32 4.74 1.40
N LYS A 124 -6.11 3.80 1.95
CA LYS A 124 -7.51 3.58 1.62
C LYS A 124 -8.31 3.23 2.89
N GLY A 125 -9.19 4.15 3.31
CA GLY A 125 -9.91 4.02 4.59
C GLY A 125 -8.94 3.91 5.76
N ALA A 126 -9.02 2.81 6.49
CA ALA A 126 -8.10 2.46 7.58
C ALA A 126 -6.92 1.58 7.13
N SER A 127 -6.82 1.24 5.84
CA SER A 127 -5.79 0.38 5.29
C SER A 127 -4.65 1.20 4.69
N TYR A 128 -3.43 0.69 4.86
CA TYR A 128 -2.20 1.28 4.34
C TYR A 128 -1.35 0.21 3.70
N PHE A 129 -0.80 0.49 2.52
CA PHE A 129 0.15 -0.40 1.86
C PHE A 129 1.21 0.38 1.10
N VAL A 130 2.29 -0.31 0.76
CA VAL A 130 3.42 0.26 0.00
C VAL A 130 3.66 -0.61 -1.23
N VAL A 131 3.85 0.02 -2.37
CA VAL A 131 4.26 -0.63 -3.62
C VAL A 131 5.69 -0.24 -3.93
N HIS A 132 6.51 -1.24 -4.23
CA HIS A 132 7.88 -1.06 -4.72
C HIS A 132 8.06 -1.79 -6.04
N VAL A 133 8.73 -1.14 -6.99
CA VAL A 133 9.16 -1.74 -8.26
C VAL A 133 10.68 -1.64 -8.38
N TYR A 134 11.32 -2.76 -8.68
CA TYR A 134 12.78 -2.88 -8.77
C TYR A 134 13.23 -3.36 -10.17
N GLY A 135 14.49 -3.15 -10.48
CA GLY A 135 15.12 -3.66 -11.70
C GLY A 135 14.96 -2.77 -12.93
N PHE A 136 14.64 -1.49 -12.74
CA PHE A 136 14.57 -0.50 -13.83
C PHE A 136 15.42 0.73 -13.47
N PRO A 137 16.18 1.29 -14.43
CA PRO A 137 17.04 2.45 -14.18
C PRO A 137 16.29 3.79 -14.21
N ASP A 138 15.12 3.87 -14.85
CA ASP A 138 14.34 5.10 -15.03
C ASP A 138 13.35 5.30 -13.90
N GLN A 139 13.57 6.34 -13.09
CA GLN A 139 12.72 6.68 -11.94
C GLN A 139 11.28 7.03 -12.36
N SER A 140 11.09 7.80 -13.43
CA SER A 140 9.75 8.20 -13.89
C SER A 140 8.94 6.99 -14.33
N LYS A 141 9.60 6.04 -15.01
CA LYS A 141 9.00 4.76 -15.41
C LYS A 141 8.61 3.93 -14.19
N VAL A 142 9.47 3.83 -13.19
CA VAL A 142 9.19 3.10 -11.94
C VAL A 142 7.98 3.73 -11.22
N MET A 143 7.95 5.05 -11.05
CA MET A 143 6.81 5.74 -10.44
C MET A 143 5.50 5.49 -11.20
N GLY A 144 5.54 5.48 -12.53
CA GLY A 144 4.37 5.14 -13.37
C GLY A 144 3.89 3.69 -13.16
N MET A 145 4.81 2.74 -13.04
CA MET A 145 4.50 1.33 -12.74
C MET A 145 3.91 1.18 -11.34
N GLU A 146 4.51 1.79 -10.32
CA GLU A 146 4.02 1.79 -8.94
C GLU A 146 2.61 2.37 -8.87
N LYS A 147 2.34 3.49 -9.56
CA LYS A 147 1.00 4.08 -9.67
C LYS A 147 -0.02 3.11 -10.25
N THR A 148 0.30 2.48 -11.37
CA THR A 148 -0.59 1.54 -12.04
C THR A 148 -0.94 0.35 -11.14
N LEU A 149 0.05 -0.24 -10.47
CA LEU A 149 -0.12 -1.35 -9.54
C LEU A 149 -0.93 -0.93 -8.31
N ALA A 150 -0.66 0.26 -7.77
CA ALA A 150 -1.39 0.78 -6.62
C ALA A 150 -2.88 0.99 -6.91
N VAL A 151 -3.23 1.56 -8.08
CA VAL A 151 -4.63 1.71 -8.50
C VAL A 151 -5.33 0.35 -8.61
N GLN A 152 -4.65 -0.67 -9.14
CA GLN A 152 -5.20 -2.02 -9.22
C GLN A 152 -5.38 -2.66 -7.83
N ALA A 153 -4.41 -2.49 -6.92
CA ALA A 153 -4.50 -2.97 -5.54
C ALA A 153 -5.63 -2.29 -4.77
N CYS A 154 -5.89 -1.00 -5.02
CA CYS A 154 -7.00 -0.25 -4.42
C CYS A 154 -8.36 -0.89 -4.64
N SER A 155 -8.56 -1.57 -5.76
CA SER A 155 -9.84 -2.23 -6.07
C SER A 155 -10.11 -3.48 -5.22
N LYS A 156 -9.13 -3.95 -4.46
CA LYS A 156 -9.20 -5.15 -3.62
C LYS A 156 -9.34 -4.84 -2.11
N LEU A 157 -9.22 -3.59 -1.74
CA LEU A 157 -9.42 -3.05 -0.40
C LEU A 157 -10.77 -2.32 -0.32
#